data_da70f0c431e7c59217e7a7662e9b9d48
#
_entry.id   da70f0c431e7c59217e7a7662e9b9d48
#
_cell.length_a   1.000
_cell.length_b   1.000
_cell.length_c   1.000
_cell.angle_alpha   90.00
_cell.angle_beta   90.00
_cell.angle_gamma   90.00
#
_symmetry.space_group_name_H-M   'P 1'
#
loop_
_entity.id
_entity.type
_entity.pdbx_description
1 polymer ?
#
loop_
_entity_poly.entity_id
_entity_poly.type
_entity_poly.pdbx_seq_one_letter_code
_entity_poly.pdbx_strand_id
1 'polypeptide(L)'
;MLFRSSEFDQLVAADSFLEWAHVHGHRYGTSRKAIEDRIAQGADVVLEIDYQGAVQVKKLFANAVSIFILPPSWEELQSRLYNRGEDAPEVIALRLQNAAKEMAKACEFDYVIINELFERAVFDLKAVVHAQ
;
A
#
# COMPACT_ATOMS: atom_id res chain seq x y z
N MET A 1 -12.73 -0.56 5.79
CA MET A 1 -13.81 -0.72 6.79
C MET A 1 -13.48 0.14 8.01
N LEU A 2 -14.45 0.90 8.50
CA LEU A 2 -14.25 1.76 9.67
C LEU A 2 -14.65 1.04 10.95
N PHE A 3 -13.73 0.99 11.91
CA PHE A 3 -13.96 0.46 13.25
C PHE A 3 -13.71 1.54 14.29
N ARG A 4 -14.39 1.45 15.44
CA ARG A 4 -14.02 2.23 16.61
C ARG A 4 -12.64 1.80 17.08
N SER A 5 -11.90 2.71 17.75
CA SER A 5 -10.54 2.40 18.21
C SER A 5 -10.47 1.14 19.10
N SER A 6 -11.47 0.97 20.00
CA SER A 6 -11.54 -0.22 20.85
C SER A 6 -11.80 -1.51 20.07
N GLU A 7 -12.65 -1.43 19.04
CA GLU A 7 -12.91 -2.58 18.15
C GLU A 7 -11.67 -2.94 17.33
N PHE A 8 -10.94 -1.93 16.86
CA PHE A 8 -9.70 -2.13 16.13
C PHE A 8 -8.66 -2.84 17.01
N ASP A 9 -8.50 -2.39 18.26
CA ASP A 9 -7.58 -3.02 19.22
C ASP A 9 -7.93 -4.48 19.49
N GLN A 10 -9.23 -4.80 19.60
CA GLN A 10 -9.70 -6.18 19.76
C GLN A 10 -9.36 -7.04 18.54
N LEU A 11 -9.53 -6.51 17.35
CA LEU A 11 -9.22 -7.22 16.11
C LEU A 11 -7.70 -7.45 15.95
N VAL A 12 -6.87 -6.50 16.35
CA VAL A 12 -5.42 -6.68 16.39
C VAL A 12 -5.04 -7.79 17.38
N ALA A 13 -5.59 -7.75 18.59
CA ALA A 13 -5.32 -8.75 19.62
C ALA A 13 -5.78 -10.15 19.21
N ALA A 14 -6.87 -10.26 18.45
CA ALA A 14 -7.39 -11.52 17.93
C ALA A 14 -6.70 -11.99 16.64
N ASP A 15 -5.68 -11.29 16.15
CA ASP A 15 -4.97 -11.60 14.91
C ASP A 15 -5.92 -11.68 13.69
N SER A 16 -6.92 -10.82 13.66
CA SER A 16 -7.97 -10.80 12.64
C SER A 16 -7.58 -10.04 11.37
N PHE A 17 -6.48 -9.30 11.40
CA PHE A 17 -5.98 -8.58 10.25
C PHE A 17 -4.86 -9.35 9.55
N LEU A 18 -4.92 -9.40 8.22
CA LEU A 18 -3.81 -9.84 7.38
C LEU A 18 -2.63 -8.87 7.54
N GLU A 19 -2.93 -7.58 7.53
CA GLU A 19 -2.01 -6.50 7.82
C GLU A 19 -2.78 -5.34 8.46
N TRP A 20 -2.09 -4.52 9.21
CA TRP A 20 -2.64 -3.27 9.74
C TRP A 20 -1.51 -2.26 9.93
N ALA A 21 -1.84 -0.98 9.89
CA ALA A 21 -0.83 0.07 9.99
C ALA A 21 -1.41 1.39 10.48
N HIS A 22 -0.54 2.22 11.05
CA HIS A 22 -0.79 3.63 11.27
C HIS A 22 -0.31 4.42 10.05
N VAL A 23 -1.21 5.16 9.44
CA VAL A 23 -0.89 6.00 8.28
C VAL A 23 -1.50 7.38 8.49
N HIS A 24 -0.67 8.41 8.55
CA HIS A 24 -1.09 9.81 8.68
C HIS A 24 -2.06 10.06 9.84
N GLY A 25 -1.83 9.43 10.99
CA GLY A 25 -2.65 9.58 12.19
C GLY A 25 -3.90 8.69 12.26
N HIS A 26 -4.10 7.82 11.28
CA HIS A 26 -5.22 6.87 11.24
C HIS A 26 -4.71 5.44 11.21
N ARG A 27 -5.55 4.51 11.66
CA ARG A 27 -5.26 3.08 11.59
C ARG A 27 -6.12 2.43 10.51
N TYR A 28 -5.48 1.57 9.72
CA TYR A 28 -6.10 0.82 8.63
C TYR A 28 -5.74 -0.64 8.76
N GLY A 29 -6.62 -1.51 8.31
CA GLY A 29 -6.33 -2.93 8.32
C GLY A 29 -7.13 -3.69 7.27
N THR A 30 -6.61 -4.83 6.84
CA THR A 30 -7.23 -5.73 5.87
C THR A 30 -7.66 -7.00 6.59
N SER A 31 -8.92 -7.38 6.47
CA SER A 31 -9.45 -8.59 7.10
C SER A 31 -8.76 -9.83 6.55
N ARG A 32 -8.11 -10.57 7.44
CA ARG A 32 -7.43 -11.83 7.10
C ARG A 32 -8.40 -12.86 6.52
N LYS A 33 -9.53 -13.05 7.18
CA LYS A 33 -10.54 -14.03 6.74
C LYS A 33 -11.09 -13.70 5.35
N ALA A 34 -11.38 -12.44 5.06
CA ALA A 34 -11.90 -12.03 3.77
C ALA A 34 -10.91 -12.37 2.63
N ILE A 35 -9.63 -12.16 2.85
CA ILE A 35 -8.59 -12.47 1.86
C ILE A 35 -8.41 -13.98 1.70
N GLU A 36 -8.34 -14.72 2.82
CA GLU A 36 -8.20 -16.17 2.80
C GLU A 36 -9.37 -16.84 2.08
N ASP A 37 -10.60 -16.37 2.30
CA ASP A 37 -11.80 -16.87 1.63
C ASP A 37 -11.74 -16.65 0.13
N ARG A 38 -11.28 -15.48 -0.32
CA ARG A 38 -11.11 -15.18 -1.75
C ARG A 38 -10.07 -16.07 -2.42
N ILE A 39 -8.93 -16.25 -1.77
CA ILE A 39 -7.86 -17.11 -2.27
C ILE A 39 -8.34 -18.56 -2.35
N ALA A 40 -9.08 -19.03 -1.36
CA ALA A 40 -9.66 -20.38 -1.34
C ALA A 40 -10.65 -20.61 -2.49
N GLN A 41 -11.29 -19.54 -2.98
CA GLN A 41 -12.19 -19.60 -4.14
C GLN A 41 -11.45 -19.55 -5.47
N GLY A 42 -10.13 -19.49 -5.47
CA GLY A 42 -9.31 -19.42 -6.67
C GLY A 42 -9.14 -18.01 -7.25
N ALA A 43 -9.52 -16.98 -6.50
CA ALA A 43 -9.37 -15.61 -6.95
C ALA A 43 -7.95 -15.09 -6.71
N ASP A 44 -7.47 -14.27 -7.63
CA ASP A 44 -6.28 -13.46 -7.42
C ASP A 44 -6.67 -12.21 -6.63
N VAL A 45 -5.85 -11.81 -5.67
CA VAL A 45 -6.12 -10.66 -4.81
C VAL A 45 -5.02 -9.61 -4.97
N VAL A 46 -5.44 -8.37 -5.22
CA VAL A 46 -4.55 -7.21 -5.28
C VAL A 46 -4.81 -6.35 -4.06
N LEU A 47 -3.76 -5.99 -3.34
CA LEU A 47 -3.84 -5.13 -2.17
C LEU A 47 -3.16 -3.79 -2.46
N GLU A 48 -3.87 -2.70 -2.15
CA GLU A 48 -3.32 -1.35 -2.16
C GLU A 48 -2.99 -0.97 -0.71
N ILE A 49 -1.75 -1.16 -0.34
CA ILE A 49 -1.28 -1.00 1.05
C ILE A 49 0.02 -0.21 1.08
N ASP A 50 0.36 0.31 2.26
CA ASP A 50 1.63 1.00 2.45
C ASP A 50 2.78 0.01 2.69
N TYR A 51 3.99 0.54 2.90
CA TYR A 51 5.17 -0.27 3.17
C TYR A 51 5.00 -1.16 4.41
N GLN A 52 4.40 -0.65 5.48
CA GLN A 52 4.19 -1.42 6.71
C GLN A 52 3.31 -2.65 6.45
N GLY A 53 2.22 -2.45 5.70
CA GLY A 53 1.33 -3.54 5.29
C GLY A 53 2.02 -4.54 4.37
N ALA A 54 2.80 -4.05 3.43
CA ALA A 54 3.54 -4.92 2.50
C ALA A 54 4.51 -5.85 3.24
N VAL A 55 5.21 -5.35 4.25
CA VAL A 55 6.11 -6.16 5.09
C VAL A 55 5.33 -7.25 5.83
N GLN A 56 4.19 -6.92 6.40
CA GLN A 56 3.34 -7.88 7.11
C GLN A 56 2.82 -8.98 6.19
N VAL A 57 2.34 -8.61 5.01
CA VAL A 57 1.84 -9.58 4.01
C VAL A 57 2.96 -10.50 3.54
N LYS A 58 4.14 -9.97 3.27
CA LYS A 58 5.29 -10.76 2.80
C LYS A 58 5.75 -11.79 3.84
N LYS A 59 5.62 -11.48 5.12
CA LYS A 59 5.93 -12.43 6.21
C LYS A 59 4.94 -13.59 6.25
N LEU A 60 3.66 -13.34 5.99
CA LEU A 60 2.62 -14.36 6.00
C LEU A 60 2.55 -15.15 4.70
N PHE A 61 2.80 -14.50 3.59
CA PHE A 61 2.75 -15.09 2.25
C PHE A 61 4.07 -14.80 1.53
N ALA A 62 5.05 -15.66 1.67
CA ALA A 62 6.36 -15.49 1.06
C ALA A 62 6.29 -15.41 -0.47
N ASN A 63 5.26 -16.02 -1.07
CA ASN A 63 5.05 -16.01 -2.53
C ASN A 63 4.30 -14.78 -3.03
N ALA A 64 3.86 -13.89 -2.14
CA ALA A 64 3.22 -12.64 -2.54
C ALA A 64 4.20 -11.80 -3.35
N VAL A 65 3.72 -11.25 -4.46
CA VAL A 65 4.50 -10.37 -5.33
C VAL A 65 4.29 -8.93 -4.88
N SER A 66 5.37 -8.24 -4.58
CA SER A 66 5.32 -6.85 -4.13
C SER A 66 5.76 -5.91 -5.25
N ILE A 67 4.97 -4.85 -5.44
CA ILE A 67 5.18 -3.86 -6.49
C ILE A 67 5.20 -2.48 -5.83
N PHE A 68 6.29 -1.74 -6.01
CA PHE A 68 6.39 -0.37 -5.54
C PHE A 68 6.17 0.59 -6.70
N ILE A 69 5.28 1.55 -6.53
CA ILE A 69 5.01 2.55 -7.57
C ILE A 69 5.68 3.87 -7.16
N LEU A 70 6.64 4.30 -7.97
CA LEU A 70 7.38 5.53 -7.75
C LEU A 70 6.85 6.66 -8.63
N PRO A 71 6.83 7.91 -8.13
CA PRO A 71 6.70 9.07 -9.01
C PRO A 71 7.96 9.26 -9.85
N PRO A 72 7.88 9.98 -10.99
CA PRO A 72 9.06 10.18 -11.84
C PRO A 72 10.14 11.06 -11.20
N SER A 73 9.73 11.93 -10.26
CA SER A 73 10.65 12.80 -9.51
C SER A 73 10.02 13.21 -8.18
N TRP A 74 10.86 13.72 -7.27
CA TRP A 74 10.38 14.28 -6.01
C TRP A 74 9.49 15.50 -6.24
N GLU A 75 9.88 16.37 -7.15
CA GLU A 75 9.14 17.57 -7.52
C GLU A 75 7.77 17.23 -8.07
N GLU A 76 7.67 16.19 -8.88
CA GLU A 76 6.40 15.72 -9.41
C GLU A 76 5.48 15.18 -8.31
N LEU A 77 6.04 14.47 -7.34
CA LEU A 77 5.29 14.01 -6.17
C LEU A 77 4.71 15.18 -5.38
N GLN A 78 5.53 16.20 -5.11
CA GLN A 78 5.08 17.41 -4.42
C GLN A 78 3.95 18.08 -5.19
N SER A 79 4.11 18.26 -6.51
CA SER A 79 3.14 18.87 -7.38
C SER A 79 1.81 18.11 -7.36
N ARG A 80 1.85 16.79 -7.46
CA ARG A 80 0.64 15.95 -7.44
C ARG A 80 -0.10 16.04 -6.11
N LEU A 81 0.60 16.08 -4.98
CA LEU A 81 -0.02 16.22 -3.67
C LEU A 81 -0.68 17.59 -3.48
N TYR A 82 -0.02 18.66 -3.90
CA TYR A 82 -0.60 20.00 -3.82
C TYR A 82 -1.78 20.18 -4.78
N ASN A 83 -1.68 19.63 -5.97
CA ASN A 83 -2.73 19.80 -7.00
C ASN A 83 -4.02 19.01 -6.69
N ARG A 84 -3.97 18.00 -5.84
CA ARG A 84 -5.17 17.29 -5.40
C ARG A 84 -6.12 18.21 -4.63
N GLY A 85 -5.56 19.17 -3.87
CA GLY A 85 -6.36 20.14 -3.12
C GLY A 85 -7.18 19.53 -1.97
N GLU A 86 -6.93 18.28 -1.61
CA GLU A 86 -7.72 17.54 -0.62
C GLU A 86 -7.19 17.69 0.80
N ASP A 87 -5.92 18.06 0.95
CA ASP A 87 -5.23 18.07 2.24
C ASP A 87 -4.71 19.45 2.62
N ALA A 88 -4.66 19.71 3.93
CA ALA A 88 -4.02 20.89 4.48
C ALA A 88 -2.49 20.82 4.26
N PRO A 89 -1.77 21.97 4.23
CA PRO A 89 -0.32 21.99 4.05
C PRO A 89 0.45 21.13 5.04
N GLU A 90 0.02 21.06 6.29
CA GLU A 90 0.64 20.25 7.35
C GLU A 90 0.54 18.74 7.05
N VAL A 91 -0.59 18.32 6.48
CA VAL A 91 -0.82 16.94 6.07
C VAL A 91 0.05 16.58 4.87
N ILE A 92 0.17 17.50 3.92
CA ILE A 92 1.04 17.32 2.75
C ILE A 92 2.51 17.16 3.20
N ALA A 93 2.97 18.00 4.13
CA ALA A 93 4.33 17.92 4.67
C ALA A 93 4.59 16.56 5.31
N LEU A 94 3.64 16.04 6.10
CA LEU A 94 3.74 14.73 6.72
C LEU A 94 3.79 13.61 5.68
N ARG A 95 2.94 13.69 4.66
CA ARG A 95 2.93 12.72 3.55
C ARG A 95 4.24 12.70 2.80
N LEU A 96 4.86 13.86 2.57
CA LEU A 96 6.16 13.96 1.91
C LEU A 96 7.27 13.34 2.74
N GLN A 97 7.28 13.56 4.05
CA GLN A 97 8.24 12.91 4.95
C GLN A 97 8.11 11.40 4.92
N ASN A 98 6.87 10.89 4.98
CA ASN A 98 6.60 9.45 4.93
C ASN A 98 6.98 8.87 3.57
N ALA A 99 6.70 9.59 2.49
CA ALA A 99 7.07 9.17 1.14
C ALA A 99 8.59 9.02 0.97
N ALA A 100 9.37 9.94 1.52
CA ALA A 100 10.83 9.86 1.46
C ALA A 100 11.35 8.59 2.14
N LYS A 101 10.79 8.24 3.30
CA LYS A 101 11.15 7.01 4.03
C LYS A 101 10.75 5.76 3.26
N GLU A 102 9.56 5.75 2.69
CA GLU A 102 9.04 4.61 1.92
C GLU A 102 9.80 4.41 0.61
N MET A 103 10.12 5.50 -0.10
CA MET A 103 10.88 5.42 -1.36
C MET A 103 12.28 4.83 -1.14
N ALA A 104 12.89 5.05 0.02
CA ALA A 104 14.16 4.43 0.38
C ALA A 104 14.04 2.90 0.53
N LYS A 105 12.83 2.36 0.67
CA LYS A 105 12.56 0.94 0.79
C LYS A 105 12.15 0.28 -0.54
N ALA A 106 12.09 1.02 -1.62
CA ALA A 106 11.65 0.50 -2.92
C ALA A 106 12.49 -0.70 -3.40
N CYS A 107 13.79 -0.73 -3.07
CA CYS A 107 14.68 -1.83 -3.43
C CYS A 107 14.34 -3.17 -2.75
N GLU A 108 13.52 -3.16 -1.72
CA GLU A 108 13.06 -4.38 -1.03
C GLU A 108 11.87 -5.04 -1.72
N PHE A 109 11.29 -4.38 -2.74
CA PHE A 109 10.13 -4.89 -3.48
C PHE A 109 10.57 -5.72 -4.68
N ASP A 110 9.71 -6.65 -5.10
CA ASP A 110 10.00 -7.51 -6.25
C ASP A 110 10.04 -6.72 -7.56
N TYR A 111 9.18 -5.71 -7.69
CA TYR A 111 9.11 -4.85 -8.87
C TYR A 111 8.97 -3.39 -8.46
N VAL A 112 9.52 -2.51 -9.29
CA VAL A 112 9.36 -1.07 -9.16
C VAL A 112 8.83 -0.52 -10.48
N ILE A 113 7.71 0.20 -10.41
CA ILE A 113 7.08 0.84 -11.57
C ILE A 113 7.16 2.35 -11.38
N ILE A 114 7.64 3.06 -12.41
CA ILE A 114 7.68 4.52 -12.41
C ILE A 114 6.40 5.04 -13.05
N ASN A 115 5.61 5.80 -12.28
CA ASN A 115 4.36 6.37 -12.74
C ASN A 115 4.59 7.76 -13.33
N GLU A 116 5.23 7.81 -14.50
CA GLU A 116 5.43 9.04 -15.27
C GLU A 116 4.22 9.32 -16.15
N LEU A 117 3.87 8.37 -17.01
CA LEU A 117 2.65 8.39 -17.83
C LEU A 117 1.71 7.31 -17.29
N PHE A 118 0.48 7.71 -17.00
CA PHE A 118 -0.50 6.79 -16.40
C PHE A 118 -0.71 5.53 -17.25
N GLU A 119 -0.88 5.68 -18.55
CA GLU A 119 -1.11 4.55 -19.46
C GLU A 119 0.07 3.59 -19.49
N ARG A 120 1.29 4.10 -19.41
CA ARG A 120 2.50 3.27 -19.36
C ARG A 120 2.62 2.52 -18.05
N ALA A 121 2.32 3.19 -16.93
CA ALA A 121 2.32 2.55 -15.61
C ALA A 121 1.29 1.43 -15.54
N VAL A 122 0.09 1.64 -16.09
CA VAL A 122 -0.95 0.60 -16.17
C VAL A 122 -0.49 -0.57 -17.03
N PHE A 123 0.16 -0.31 -18.16
CA PHE A 123 0.71 -1.35 -19.02
C PHE A 123 1.76 -2.19 -18.26
N ASP A 124 2.67 -1.53 -17.57
CA ASP A 124 3.73 -2.21 -16.81
C ASP A 124 3.14 -3.06 -15.67
N LEU A 125 2.15 -2.53 -14.97
CA LEU A 125 1.45 -3.26 -13.91
C LEU A 125 0.77 -4.51 -14.44
N LYS A 126 0.06 -4.40 -15.56
CA LYS A 126 -0.57 -5.55 -16.21
C LYS A 126 0.45 -6.58 -16.64
N ALA A 127 1.60 -6.16 -17.17
CA ALA A 127 2.67 -7.07 -17.59
C ALA A 127 3.22 -7.87 -16.40
N VAL A 128 3.41 -7.23 -15.25
CA VAL A 128 3.87 -7.90 -14.01
C VAL A 128 2.84 -8.93 -13.57
N VAL A 129 1.56 -8.57 -13.54
CA VAL A 129 0.47 -9.48 -13.13
C VAL A 129 0.38 -10.68 -14.07
N HIS A 130 0.46 -10.46 -15.37
CA HIS A 130 0.41 -11.54 -16.36
C HIS A 130 1.60 -12.49 -16.30
N ALA A 131 2.75 -12.04 -15.79
CA ALA A 131 3.94 -12.85 -15.66
C ALA A 131 3.90 -13.86 -14.50
N GLN A 132 2.91 -13.74 -13.61
CA GLN A 132 2.81 -14.60 -12.40
C GLN A 132 2.05 -15.90 -12.61
#